data_0c099d2e405a9a7a063cb7a84df2e322
#
_entry.id   0c099d2e405a9a7a063cb7a84df2e322
#
_cell.length_a   1.000
_cell.length_b   1.000
_cell.length_c   1.000
_cell.angle_alpha   90.00
_cell.angle_beta   90.00
_cell.angle_gamma   90.00
#
_symmetry.space_group_name_H-M   'P 1'
#
loop_
_entity.id
_entity.type
_entity.pdbx_description
1 polymer ?
#
loop_
_entity_poly.entity_id
_entity_poly.type
_entity_poly.pdbx_seq_one_letter_code
_entity_poly.pdbx_strand_id
1 'polypeptide(L)'
;QAVRESMVLLKNNNQTLPIDPSKTILVIGDGAKRISKATGGWTLSWQGNNHTNEEFPNATSIFEGIDEVISNSGGKLLFSEDGYLNEDVDIVIAVYGEDPYAEFQGDRENLDFISNVFDTNILENYKNRKIPVVSVFLSGRPMWTNPEMNNSDAFVAAWLPGSEGGGIADLLFRTDPTYDFTGRLSFSWPAK
;
A
#
# COMPACT_ATOMS: atom_id res chain seq x y z
N GLN A 1 -7.06 13.83 6.90
CA GLN A 1 -7.41 13.30 8.23
C GLN A 1 -8.09 11.94 8.13
N ALA A 2 -9.22 11.79 7.42
CA ALA A 2 -9.98 10.54 7.35
C ALA A 2 -9.12 9.33 6.90
N VAL A 3 -8.23 9.51 5.93
CA VAL A 3 -7.30 8.45 5.50
C VAL A 3 -6.40 8.02 6.65
N ARG A 4 -5.76 8.96 7.35
CA ARG A 4 -4.89 8.62 8.49
C ARG A 4 -5.63 7.85 9.60
N GLU A 5 -6.85 8.26 9.91
CA GLU A 5 -7.64 7.65 10.99
C GLU A 5 -8.23 6.28 10.61
N SER A 6 -8.33 5.96 9.32
CA SER A 6 -8.88 4.69 8.82
C SER A 6 -7.83 3.60 8.63
N MET A 7 -6.55 3.93 8.47
CA MET A 7 -5.49 2.95 8.27
C MET A 7 -5.33 2.05 9.49
N VAL A 8 -5.21 0.73 9.25
CA VAL A 8 -5.02 -0.25 10.33
C VAL A 8 -3.66 -0.93 10.19
N LEU A 9 -2.83 -0.78 11.21
CA LEU A 9 -1.54 -1.47 11.30
C LEU A 9 -1.75 -2.88 11.84
N LEU A 10 -1.65 -3.89 10.98
CA LEU A 10 -1.84 -5.29 11.33
C LEU A 10 -0.56 -5.95 11.83
N LYS A 11 0.60 -5.46 11.41
CA LYS A 11 1.91 -5.99 11.78
C LYS A 11 2.95 -4.87 11.77
N ASN A 12 3.85 -4.85 12.75
CA ASN A 12 5.01 -3.96 12.79
C ASN A 12 6.13 -4.62 13.58
N ASN A 13 6.88 -5.52 12.96
CA ASN A 13 8.01 -6.21 13.58
C ASN A 13 9.19 -5.27 13.70
N ASN A 14 9.95 -5.41 14.77
CA ASN A 14 11.21 -4.69 15.00
C ASN A 14 11.10 -3.16 14.85
N GLN A 15 9.92 -2.59 15.03
CA GLN A 15 9.67 -1.16 14.84
C GLN A 15 10.08 -0.68 13.43
N THR A 16 9.73 -1.45 12.39
CA THR A 16 9.98 -1.08 10.99
C THR A 16 9.31 0.24 10.62
N LEU A 17 8.13 0.51 11.19
CA LEU A 17 7.46 1.81 11.11
C LEU A 17 7.63 2.58 12.43
N PRO A 18 7.80 3.90 12.39
CA PRO A 18 7.89 4.75 11.19
C PRO A 18 9.22 4.58 10.44
N ILE A 19 9.18 4.80 9.12
CA ILE A 19 10.36 4.75 8.25
C ILE A 19 11.17 6.04 8.41
N ASP A 20 12.49 5.92 8.44
CA ASP A 20 13.39 7.06 8.33
C ASP A 20 13.41 7.57 6.87
N PRO A 21 12.90 8.79 6.60
CA PRO A 21 12.78 9.30 5.25
C PRO A 21 14.13 9.68 4.60
N SER A 22 15.23 9.65 5.33
CA SER A 22 16.59 9.90 4.78
C SER A 22 17.20 8.67 4.09
N LYS A 23 16.54 7.53 4.15
CA LYS A 23 16.97 6.24 3.58
C LYS A 23 16.81 6.17 2.06
N THR A 24 17.44 5.14 1.46
CA THR A 24 17.14 4.72 0.09
C THR A 24 15.93 3.79 0.10
N ILE A 25 14.82 4.27 -0.42
CA ILE A 25 13.51 3.61 -0.36
C ILE A 25 13.11 3.18 -1.75
N LEU A 26 12.73 1.92 -1.90
CA LEU A 26 12.14 1.40 -3.11
C LEU A 26 10.62 1.23 -2.92
N VAL A 27 9.85 1.88 -3.77
CA VAL A 27 8.40 1.64 -3.87
C VAL A 27 8.14 0.68 -5.00
N ILE A 28 7.38 -0.38 -4.73
CA ILE A 28 7.00 -1.41 -5.69
C ILE A 28 5.50 -1.63 -5.72
N GLY A 29 5.03 -2.31 -6.74
CA GLY A 29 3.63 -2.73 -6.86
C GLY A 29 2.76 -1.78 -7.67
N ASP A 30 1.74 -2.36 -8.26
CA ASP A 30 0.83 -1.72 -9.21
C ASP A 30 -0.14 -0.71 -8.57
N GLY A 31 -0.30 -0.74 -7.24
CA GLY A 31 -1.12 0.22 -6.50
C GLY A 31 -0.43 1.55 -6.19
N ALA A 32 0.90 1.64 -6.33
CA ALA A 32 1.66 2.80 -5.88
C ALA A 32 1.26 4.10 -6.63
N LYS A 33 1.13 4.02 -7.94
CA LYS A 33 0.83 5.17 -8.81
C LYS A 33 -0.60 5.18 -9.35
N ARG A 34 -1.36 4.09 -9.22
CA ARG A 34 -2.71 3.97 -9.79
C ARG A 34 -3.77 4.49 -8.83
N ILE A 35 -4.27 5.70 -9.08
CA ILE A 35 -5.33 6.34 -8.27
C ILE A 35 -6.63 5.54 -8.36
N SER A 36 -6.98 4.99 -9.53
CA SER A 36 -8.18 4.15 -9.69
C SER A 36 -8.18 2.96 -8.73
N LYS A 37 -7.03 2.33 -8.49
CA LYS A 37 -6.91 1.21 -7.55
C LYS A 37 -7.14 1.64 -6.09
N ALA A 38 -6.75 2.87 -5.76
CA ALA A 38 -6.98 3.45 -4.44
C ALA A 38 -8.41 3.96 -4.22
N THR A 39 -9.19 4.19 -5.29
CA THR A 39 -10.57 4.71 -5.19
C THR A 39 -11.63 3.61 -5.20
N GLY A 40 -11.42 2.52 -5.91
CA GLY A 40 -12.33 1.38 -5.95
C GLY A 40 -13.56 1.57 -6.83
N GLY A 41 -14.52 0.65 -6.72
CA GLY A 41 -15.78 0.66 -7.46
C GLY A 41 -16.68 1.85 -7.15
N TRP A 42 -17.64 2.12 -8.04
CA TRP A 42 -18.54 3.28 -8.00
C TRP A 42 -17.83 4.63 -8.05
N THR A 43 -16.58 4.64 -8.50
CA THR A 43 -15.81 5.85 -8.74
C THR A 43 -15.62 6.04 -10.23
N LEU A 44 -16.16 7.13 -10.80
CA LEU A 44 -16.26 7.49 -12.21
C LEU A 44 -17.09 6.51 -13.06
N SER A 45 -17.00 5.22 -12.81
CA SER A 45 -17.79 4.17 -13.44
C SER A 45 -18.23 3.13 -12.41
N TRP A 46 -19.18 2.26 -12.80
CA TRP A 46 -19.70 1.24 -11.91
C TRP A 46 -18.61 0.36 -11.30
N GLN A 47 -17.78 -0.26 -12.12
CA GLN A 47 -16.73 -1.14 -11.61
C GLN A 47 -15.48 -0.37 -11.12
N GLY A 48 -15.33 0.90 -11.50
CA GLY A 48 -14.19 1.74 -11.08
C GLY A 48 -12.85 1.38 -11.75
N ASN A 49 -12.87 0.46 -12.72
CA ASN A 49 -11.70 0.00 -13.45
C ASN A 49 -11.50 0.74 -14.78
N ASN A 50 -10.35 0.52 -15.44
CA ASN A 50 -10.00 1.10 -16.75
C ASN A 50 -9.92 2.64 -16.76
N HIS A 51 -9.68 3.26 -15.62
CA HIS A 51 -9.46 4.70 -15.50
C HIS A 51 -7.98 5.03 -15.41
N THR A 52 -7.58 6.12 -16.06
CA THR A 52 -6.23 6.67 -15.95
C THR A 52 -6.17 7.76 -14.87
N ASN A 53 -4.98 8.09 -14.41
CA ASN A 53 -4.82 9.13 -13.38
C ASN A 53 -5.30 10.53 -13.86
N GLU A 54 -5.32 10.78 -15.17
CA GLU A 54 -5.80 12.05 -15.75
C GLU A 54 -7.29 12.29 -15.47
N GLU A 55 -8.07 11.25 -15.23
CA GLU A 55 -9.50 11.32 -14.90
C GLU A 55 -9.75 11.68 -13.42
N PHE A 56 -8.69 11.79 -12.62
CA PHE A 56 -8.75 12.14 -11.19
C PHE A 56 -8.04 13.48 -10.93
N PRO A 57 -8.61 14.61 -11.37
CA PRO A 57 -7.98 15.92 -11.18
C PRO A 57 -7.79 16.22 -9.70
N ASN A 58 -6.62 16.73 -9.34
CA ASN A 58 -6.21 17.08 -7.97
C ASN A 58 -6.08 15.90 -6.99
N ALA A 59 -6.11 14.66 -7.47
CA ALA A 59 -5.80 13.51 -6.64
C ALA A 59 -4.29 13.32 -6.52
N THR A 60 -3.85 12.81 -5.38
CA THR A 60 -2.47 12.47 -5.09
C THR A 60 -2.36 10.94 -4.96
N SER A 61 -1.54 10.30 -5.76
CA SER A 61 -1.23 8.88 -5.63
C SER A 61 -0.42 8.60 -4.35
N ILE A 62 -0.38 7.35 -3.93
CA ILE A 62 0.43 6.95 -2.78
C ILE A 62 1.92 7.22 -3.04
N PHE A 63 2.36 6.97 -4.29
CA PHE A 63 3.74 7.24 -4.70
C PHE A 63 4.09 8.72 -4.60
N GLU A 64 3.23 9.63 -5.09
CA GLU A 64 3.45 11.07 -5.01
C GLU A 64 3.50 11.56 -3.56
N GLY A 65 2.63 11.04 -2.68
CA GLY A 65 2.70 11.35 -1.25
C GLY A 65 4.01 10.90 -0.59
N ILE A 66 4.54 9.74 -0.97
CA ILE A 66 5.84 9.26 -0.51
C ILE A 66 6.97 10.12 -1.07
N ASP A 67 6.92 10.46 -2.36
CA ASP A 67 7.93 11.28 -3.04
C ASP A 67 8.06 12.66 -2.39
N GLU A 68 6.95 13.28 -2.03
CA GLU A 68 6.94 14.57 -1.33
C GLU A 68 7.72 14.49 0.00
N VAL A 69 7.49 13.44 0.80
CA VAL A 69 8.17 13.26 2.08
C VAL A 69 9.67 13.04 1.89
N ILE A 70 10.06 12.16 0.96
CA ILE A 70 11.45 11.79 0.71
C ILE A 70 12.23 12.98 0.14
N SER A 71 11.66 13.68 -0.85
CA SER A 71 12.27 14.85 -1.47
C SER A 71 12.57 15.97 -0.46
N ASN A 72 11.72 16.14 0.55
CA ASN A 72 11.91 17.11 1.63
C ASN A 72 12.91 16.65 2.70
N SER A 73 13.28 15.38 2.72
CA SER A 73 14.10 14.77 3.78
C SER A 73 15.52 14.38 3.34
N GLY A 74 15.83 14.56 2.04
CA GLY A 74 17.15 14.25 1.49
C GLY A 74 17.44 12.76 1.28
N GLY A 75 16.44 11.90 1.36
CA GLY A 75 16.52 10.48 1.02
C GLY A 75 16.55 10.23 -0.49
N LYS A 76 16.63 8.95 -0.87
CA LYS A 76 16.55 8.51 -2.26
C LYS A 76 15.29 7.67 -2.48
N LEU A 77 14.45 8.05 -3.43
CA LEU A 77 13.28 7.29 -3.83
C LEU A 77 13.53 6.58 -5.16
N LEU A 78 13.23 5.28 -5.20
CA LEU A 78 13.26 4.44 -6.38
C LEU A 78 11.88 3.83 -6.61
N PHE A 79 11.58 3.49 -7.85
CA PHE A 79 10.31 2.86 -8.23
C PHE A 79 10.51 1.71 -9.20
N SER A 80 9.81 0.60 -8.94
CA SER A 80 9.69 -0.52 -9.87
C SER A 80 8.31 -1.14 -9.72
N GLU A 81 7.47 -1.07 -10.75
CA GLU A 81 6.10 -1.57 -10.67
C GLU A 81 6.07 -3.10 -10.46
N ASP A 82 6.96 -3.84 -11.13
CA ASP A 82 7.10 -5.30 -11.02
C ASP A 82 7.94 -5.75 -9.83
N GLY A 83 8.61 -4.81 -9.15
CA GLY A 83 9.44 -5.09 -7.98
C GLY A 83 10.86 -5.53 -8.28
N TYR A 84 11.27 -5.63 -9.54
CA TYR A 84 12.64 -6.02 -9.88
C TYR A 84 13.54 -4.80 -10.03
N LEU A 85 14.57 -4.72 -9.17
CA LEU A 85 15.57 -3.67 -9.20
C LEU A 85 16.92 -4.21 -8.70
N ASN A 86 18.01 -3.85 -9.42
CA ASN A 86 19.38 -4.24 -9.09
C ASN A 86 20.16 -3.14 -8.36
N GLU A 87 19.46 -2.32 -7.57
CA GLU A 87 20.09 -1.30 -6.73
C GLU A 87 20.04 -1.71 -5.26
N ASP A 88 21.02 -1.22 -4.49
CA ASP A 88 20.98 -1.37 -3.04
C ASP A 88 19.91 -0.44 -2.45
N VAL A 89 19.04 -0.99 -1.62
CA VAL A 89 17.96 -0.26 -0.97
C VAL A 89 17.92 -0.61 0.53
N ASP A 90 17.53 0.35 1.33
CA ASP A 90 17.44 0.17 2.78
C ASP A 90 16.09 -0.44 3.20
N ILE A 91 15.03 -0.19 2.44
CA ILE A 91 13.66 -0.64 2.73
C ILE A 91 12.81 -0.65 1.47
N VAL A 92 11.85 -1.56 1.43
CA VAL A 92 10.85 -1.66 0.35
C VAL A 92 9.47 -1.32 0.89
N ILE A 93 8.74 -0.48 0.15
CA ILE A 93 7.31 -0.23 0.35
C ILE A 93 6.56 -0.87 -0.82
N ALA A 94 5.82 -1.93 -0.55
CA ALA A 94 5.04 -2.65 -1.55
C ALA A 94 3.56 -2.21 -1.48
N VAL A 95 3.06 -1.57 -2.54
CA VAL A 95 1.68 -1.07 -2.64
C VAL A 95 0.92 -1.90 -3.66
N TYR A 96 0.01 -2.73 -3.20
CA TYR A 96 -0.73 -3.69 -4.02
C TYR A 96 -2.08 -4.03 -3.36
N GLY A 97 -2.93 -4.74 -4.06
CA GLY A 97 -4.21 -5.15 -3.51
C GLY A 97 -5.21 -5.58 -4.59
N GLU A 98 -6.50 -5.55 -4.27
CA GLU A 98 -7.55 -5.84 -5.23
C GLU A 98 -7.63 -4.77 -6.33
N ASP A 99 -7.95 -5.19 -7.57
CA ASP A 99 -8.39 -4.25 -8.59
C ASP A 99 -9.77 -3.70 -8.23
N PRO A 100 -10.13 -2.49 -8.71
CA PRO A 100 -11.46 -1.93 -8.45
C PRO A 100 -12.58 -2.87 -8.89
N TYR A 101 -13.61 -2.97 -8.07
CA TYR A 101 -14.79 -3.78 -8.33
C TYR A 101 -16.05 -3.18 -7.70
N ALA A 102 -17.19 -3.55 -8.24
CA ALA A 102 -18.50 -3.39 -7.67
C ALA A 102 -19.23 -4.75 -7.73
N GLU A 103 -20.56 -4.75 -7.70
CA GLU A 103 -21.40 -5.94 -7.75
C GLU A 103 -21.06 -6.80 -8.98
N PHE A 104 -21.17 -8.09 -8.87
CA PHE A 104 -20.79 -9.15 -9.81
C PHE A 104 -19.28 -9.36 -9.93
N GLN A 105 -18.48 -8.37 -10.31
CA GLN A 105 -17.03 -8.52 -10.38
C GLN A 105 -16.39 -8.67 -8.98
N GLY A 106 -17.02 -8.08 -7.97
CA GLY A 106 -16.58 -8.19 -6.58
C GLY A 106 -17.10 -9.42 -5.86
N ASP A 107 -18.02 -10.20 -6.47
CA ASP A 107 -18.60 -11.38 -5.84
C ASP A 107 -17.55 -12.50 -5.79
N ARG A 108 -17.32 -13.07 -4.61
CA ARG A 108 -16.30 -14.10 -4.38
C ARG A 108 -16.81 -15.21 -3.50
N GLU A 109 -16.43 -16.45 -3.83
CA GLU A 109 -16.72 -17.64 -3.02
C GLU A 109 -15.84 -17.72 -1.75
N ASN A 110 -14.66 -17.09 -1.78
CA ASN A 110 -13.71 -17.05 -0.67
C ASN A 110 -13.03 -15.68 -0.58
N LEU A 111 -12.25 -15.48 0.46
CA LEU A 111 -11.50 -14.24 0.72
C LEU A 111 -9.99 -14.39 0.47
N ASP A 112 -9.57 -15.39 -0.29
CA ASP A 112 -8.15 -15.55 -0.63
C ASP A 112 -7.71 -14.41 -1.53
N PHE A 113 -6.64 -13.72 -1.13
CA PHE A 113 -6.03 -12.71 -1.99
C PHE A 113 -5.21 -13.41 -3.08
N ILE A 114 -5.52 -13.09 -4.32
CA ILE A 114 -4.75 -13.52 -5.50
C ILE A 114 -4.51 -12.26 -6.33
N SER A 115 -3.25 -11.87 -6.43
CA SER A 115 -2.86 -10.78 -7.32
C SER A 115 -2.81 -11.26 -8.76
N ASN A 116 -3.43 -10.50 -9.66
CA ASN A 116 -3.41 -10.79 -11.10
C ASN A 116 -2.34 -9.98 -11.84
N VAL A 117 -1.80 -8.94 -11.22
CA VAL A 117 -0.88 -7.98 -11.86
C VAL A 117 0.47 -8.00 -11.17
N PHE A 118 0.51 -7.85 -9.86
CA PHE A 118 1.75 -7.79 -9.09
C PHE A 118 2.10 -9.17 -8.53
N ASP A 119 3.30 -9.68 -8.87
CA ASP A 119 3.79 -10.95 -8.32
C ASP A 119 4.27 -10.77 -6.87
N THR A 120 3.43 -11.15 -5.91
CA THR A 120 3.75 -11.01 -4.49
C THR A 120 4.89 -11.92 -4.01
N ASN A 121 5.34 -12.90 -4.80
CA ASN A 121 6.51 -13.70 -4.44
C ASN A 121 7.80 -12.88 -4.38
N ILE A 122 7.83 -11.70 -5.00
CA ILE A 122 8.95 -10.75 -4.89
C ILE A 122 9.20 -10.32 -3.44
N LEU A 123 8.18 -10.29 -2.58
CA LEU A 123 8.32 -9.93 -1.17
C LEU A 123 9.22 -10.92 -0.43
N GLU A 124 9.10 -12.23 -0.74
CA GLU A 124 9.97 -13.27 -0.19
C GLU A 124 11.44 -13.07 -0.62
N ASN A 125 11.66 -12.61 -1.86
CA ASN A 125 13.00 -12.30 -2.35
C ASN A 125 13.66 -11.21 -1.51
N TYR A 126 12.96 -10.09 -1.25
CA TYR A 126 13.49 -9.00 -0.41
C TYR A 126 13.72 -9.46 1.03
N LYS A 127 12.80 -10.20 1.61
CA LYS A 127 12.95 -10.79 2.94
C LYS A 127 14.20 -11.70 3.03
N ASN A 128 14.44 -12.56 2.03
CA ASN A 128 15.59 -13.43 1.99
C ASN A 128 16.92 -12.65 1.88
N ARG A 129 16.89 -11.48 1.24
CA ARG A 129 17.99 -10.52 1.19
C ARG A 129 18.12 -9.71 2.49
N LYS A 130 17.24 -9.89 3.48
CA LYS A 130 17.18 -9.14 4.75
C LYS A 130 16.91 -7.65 4.56
N ILE A 131 16.21 -7.29 3.51
CA ILE A 131 15.72 -5.94 3.27
C ILE A 131 14.30 -5.85 3.85
N PRO A 132 14.03 -4.96 4.81
CA PRO A 132 12.72 -4.81 5.41
C PRO A 132 11.65 -4.49 4.36
N VAL A 133 10.48 -5.11 4.50
CA VAL A 133 9.34 -4.93 3.59
C VAL A 133 8.16 -4.38 4.38
N VAL A 134 7.60 -3.28 3.89
CA VAL A 134 6.35 -2.67 4.36
C VAL A 134 5.29 -2.88 3.29
N SER A 135 4.28 -3.69 3.57
CA SER A 135 3.12 -3.87 2.70
C SER A 135 2.03 -2.86 3.01
N VAL A 136 1.57 -2.16 1.97
CA VAL A 136 0.40 -1.28 1.96
C VAL A 136 -0.66 -1.95 1.10
N PHE A 137 -1.62 -2.59 1.75
CA PHE A 137 -2.61 -3.45 1.09
C PHE A 137 -3.91 -2.69 0.81
N LEU A 138 -4.26 -2.58 -0.47
CA LEU A 138 -5.47 -1.91 -0.95
C LEU A 138 -6.59 -2.92 -1.15
N SER A 139 -7.71 -2.77 -0.44
CA SER A 139 -8.85 -3.67 -0.56
C SER A 139 -10.10 -3.03 0.04
N GLY A 140 -11.27 -3.34 -0.51
CA GLY A 140 -12.57 -2.97 0.05
C GLY A 140 -13.03 -3.88 1.20
N ARG A 141 -12.26 -4.92 1.56
CA ARG A 141 -12.63 -5.96 2.54
C ARG A 141 -11.40 -6.60 3.19
N PRO A 142 -11.53 -7.20 4.39
CA PRO A 142 -10.49 -8.07 4.94
C PRO A 142 -10.33 -9.32 4.04
N MET A 143 -9.08 -9.71 3.78
CA MET A 143 -8.76 -10.86 2.94
C MET A 143 -7.71 -11.76 3.59
N TRP A 144 -7.66 -13.02 3.20
CA TRP A 144 -6.58 -13.91 3.58
C TRP A 144 -5.32 -13.54 2.79
N THR A 145 -4.35 -12.99 3.49
CA THR A 145 -3.09 -12.46 2.97
C THR A 145 -1.89 -13.01 3.72
N ASN A 146 -2.00 -14.24 4.23
CA ASN A 146 -0.94 -14.82 5.07
C ASN A 146 0.42 -14.89 4.37
N PRO A 147 0.53 -15.27 3.08
CA PRO A 147 1.82 -15.28 2.39
C PRO A 147 2.47 -13.90 2.36
N GLU A 148 1.71 -12.87 1.99
CA GLU A 148 2.18 -11.49 1.90
C GLU A 148 2.52 -10.93 3.28
N MET A 149 1.66 -11.16 4.25
CA MET A 149 1.87 -10.73 5.63
C MET A 149 3.10 -11.41 6.26
N ASN A 150 3.33 -12.69 5.98
CA ASN A 150 4.49 -13.41 6.48
C ASN A 150 5.80 -12.92 5.85
N ASN A 151 5.75 -12.42 4.62
CA ASN A 151 6.90 -11.89 3.90
C ASN A 151 7.10 -10.38 4.10
N SER A 152 6.31 -9.74 4.95
CA SER A 152 6.44 -8.32 5.30
C SER A 152 6.89 -8.14 6.76
N ASP A 153 7.66 -7.11 7.04
CA ASP A 153 8.02 -6.69 8.40
C ASP A 153 6.95 -5.79 9.01
N ALA A 154 6.31 -4.95 8.19
CA ALA A 154 5.09 -4.24 8.55
C ALA A 154 4.00 -4.47 7.50
N PHE A 155 2.74 -4.50 7.95
CA PHE A 155 1.57 -4.71 7.08
C PHE A 155 0.45 -3.76 7.47
N VAL A 156 0.06 -2.91 6.52
CA VAL A 156 -0.98 -1.90 6.67
C VAL A 156 -2.19 -2.27 5.82
N ALA A 157 -3.34 -2.45 6.44
CA ALA A 157 -4.62 -2.48 5.74
C ALA A 157 -5.02 -1.04 5.42
N ALA A 158 -4.81 -0.64 4.17
CA ALA A 158 -4.99 0.73 3.72
C ALA A 158 -6.40 1.00 3.17
N TRP A 159 -7.20 -0.04 3.03
CA TRP A 159 -8.55 0.04 2.47
C TRP A 159 -8.54 0.72 1.09
N LEU A 160 -9.41 1.69 0.89
CA LEU A 160 -9.52 2.50 -0.32
C LEU A 160 -9.32 3.99 0.05
N PRO A 161 -8.07 4.48 0.05
CA PRO A 161 -7.75 5.84 0.51
C PRO A 161 -8.21 6.94 -0.47
N GLY A 162 -8.71 6.58 -1.64
CA GLY A 162 -9.22 7.53 -2.62
C GLY A 162 -8.13 8.41 -3.22
N SER A 163 -8.41 9.71 -3.26
CA SER A 163 -7.55 10.75 -3.84
C SER A 163 -6.44 11.25 -2.90
N GLU A 164 -6.33 10.71 -1.70
CA GLU A 164 -5.52 11.28 -0.61
C GLU A 164 -4.35 10.38 -0.22
N GLY A 165 -3.55 9.94 -1.21
CA GLY A 165 -2.40 9.05 -0.99
C GLY A 165 -1.35 9.61 -0.03
N GLY A 166 -1.23 10.93 0.07
CA GLY A 166 -0.36 11.59 1.05
C GLY A 166 -0.67 11.24 2.51
N GLY A 167 -1.94 10.95 2.83
CA GLY A 167 -2.31 10.53 4.18
C GLY A 167 -1.72 9.18 4.60
N ILE A 168 -1.38 8.32 3.64
CA ILE A 168 -0.64 7.07 3.91
C ILE A 168 0.83 7.40 4.22
N ALA A 169 1.46 8.24 3.41
CA ALA A 169 2.84 8.67 3.63
C ALA A 169 3.00 9.32 5.02
N ASP A 170 2.04 10.15 5.44
CA ASP A 170 1.99 10.75 6.78
C ASP A 170 2.20 9.72 7.90
N LEU A 171 1.55 8.56 7.79
CA LEU A 171 1.64 7.51 8.81
C LEU A 171 2.90 6.65 8.66
N LEU A 172 3.30 6.32 7.42
CA LEU A 172 4.48 5.50 7.19
C LEU A 172 5.75 6.19 7.70
N PHE A 173 5.84 7.51 7.57
CA PHE A 173 7.01 8.30 7.96
C PHE A 173 6.81 9.07 9.26
N ARG A 174 5.59 9.11 9.78
CA ARG A 174 5.21 9.96 10.93
C ARG A 174 5.64 11.41 10.71
N THR A 175 5.17 12.02 9.62
CA THR A 175 5.53 13.39 9.21
C THR A 175 5.20 14.45 10.25
N ASP A 176 4.27 14.17 11.16
CA ASP A 176 3.99 14.92 12.37
C ASP A 176 4.03 13.98 13.59
N PRO A 177 4.63 14.38 14.72
CA PRO A 177 4.70 13.55 15.93
C PRO A 177 3.35 13.09 16.49
N THR A 178 2.26 13.78 16.15
CA THR A 178 0.90 13.43 16.57
C THR A 178 0.25 12.37 15.68
N TYR A 179 0.84 12.07 14.52
CA TYR A 179 0.30 11.08 13.60
C TYR A 179 0.68 9.67 14.01
N ASP A 180 -0.31 8.80 14.15
CA ASP A 180 -0.12 7.40 14.46
C ASP A 180 -1.28 6.57 13.90
N PHE A 181 -1.07 5.26 13.80
CA PHE A 181 -2.10 4.31 13.40
C PHE A 181 -3.13 4.14 14.51
N THR A 182 -4.29 4.78 14.37
CA THR A 182 -5.39 4.74 15.34
C THR A 182 -6.58 3.90 14.85
N GLY A 183 -6.62 3.58 13.55
CA GLY A 183 -7.67 2.76 12.95
C GLY A 183 -7.73 1.36 13.56
N ARG A 184 -8.93 0.80 13.63
CA ARG A 184 -9.18 -0.55 14.16
C ARG A 184 -10.03 -1.35 13.20
N LEU A 185 -9.82 -2.66 13.17
CA LEU A 185 -10.66 -3.57 12.40
C LEU A 185 -12.07 -3.61 12.98
N SER A 186 -13.08 -3.56 12.10
CA SER A 186 -14.48 -3.83 12.46
C SER A 186 -14.76 -5.32 12.58
N PHE A 187 -13.97 -6.16 11.89
CA PHE A 187 -14.03 -7.61 11.88
C PHE A 187 -12.63 -8.19 12.07
N SER A 188 -12.54 -9.48 12.44
CA SER A 188 -11.24 -10.17 12.47
C SER A 188 -10.64 -10.24 11.07
N TRP A 189 -9.33 -10.03 10.97
CA TRP A 189 -8.61 -10.29 9.72
C TRP A 189 -8.52 -11.80 9.50
N PRO A 190 -8.80 -12.33 8.29
CA PRO A 190 -8.75 -13.77 8.02
C PRO A 190 -7.36 -14.36 8.27
N ALA A 191 -7.28 -15.44 9.05
CA ALA A 191 -6.04 -16.15 9.34
C ALA A 191 -5.99 -17.57 8.76
N LYS A 192 -7.14 -18.08 8.30
CA LYS A 192 -7.31 -19.41 7.67
C LYS A 192 -8.45 -19.35 6.68
#